data_f3f2007b32483e4b079abfe82c1c634c
#
_entry.id   f3f2007b32483e4b079abfe82c1c634c
#
_cell.length_a   1.000
_cell.length_b   1.000
_cell.length_c   1.000
_cell.angle_alpha   90.00
_cell.angle_beta   90.00
_cell.angle_gamma   90.00
#
_symmetry.space_group_name_H-M   'P 1'
#
loop_
_entity.id
_entity.type
_entity.pdbx_description
1 polymer ?
#
loop_
_entity_poly.entity_id
_entity_poly.type
_entity_poly.pdbx_seq_one_letter_code
_entity_poly.pdbx_strand_id
1 'polypeptide(L)'
;MAHLVTGYAGKEHIRSADQGSFNAAFFGDGEFVMSSGARFAGAIINNNTVRISDGDMLMQGRHIRIEPNTYEDLTISTGTAGTNRIDLIVMTYEKNAASGIESAKLEVVQGTATSGTPSAPEIVSGDILNGDLKNQMPLYAVYVSGVALTKISTQFMVCPTYKDLAIYYAQQFQNACETHLNSLNIIDSADEINANSAANQLAGARGVKELAGEKAPAEHIHDDLYYRKAALDQALSAKSNTNHNHDDSYHKKSEFTSFTVPILPVNACVLTYQNAVPPFNYGTWKNQGSVTLDVSYVNNDGGQSQARITPYIWQRKK
;
A
#
# COMPACT_ATOMS: atom_id res chain seq x y z
N MET A 1 20.84 -23.48 -17.03
CA MET A 1 21.87 -22.56 -17.58
C MET A 1 21.24 -21.17 -17.63
N ALA A 2 21.90 -20.14 -17.09
CA ALA A 2 21.37 -18.78 -17.14
C ALA A 2 21.35 -18.25 -18.57
N HIS A 3 20.32 -17.49 -18.96
CA HIS A 3 20.21 -16.84 -20.25
C HIS A 3 19.57 -15.44 -20.10
N LEU A 4 19.86 -14.56 -21.04
CA LEU A 4 19.32 -13.21 -21.07
C LEU A 4 17.98 -13.21 -21.82
N VAL A 5 16.87 -12.98 -21.11
CA VAL A 5 15.52 -13.06 -21.66
C VAL A 5 15.21 -11.84 -22.55
N THR A 6 15.54 -10.64 -22.12
CA THR A 6 15.17 -9.38 -22.79
C THR A 6 16.24 -8.81 -23.72
N GLY A 7 17.40 -9.48 -23.85
CA GLY A 7 18.47 -9.06 -24.75
C GLY A 7 18.19 -9.44 -26.20
N TYR A 8 18.81 -8.71 -27.15
CA TYR A 8 18.72 -9.07 -28.56
C TYR A 8 19.56 -10.33 -28.85
N ALA A 9 18.93 -11.40 -29.30
CA ALA A 9 19.54 -12.69 -29.60
C ALA A 9 19.59 -13.01 -31.12
N GLY A 10 19.38 -12.02 -31.98
CA GLY A 10 19.36 -12.16 -33.45
C GLY A 10 18.06 -12.74 -34.01
N LYS A 11 17.14 -13.14 -33.17
CA LYS A 11 15.79 -13.67 -33.52
C LYS A 11 14.85 -13.44 -32.35
N GLU A 12 13.54 -13.56 -32.61
CA GLU A 12 12.53 -13.58 -31.54
C GLU A 12 12.81 -14.73 -30.56
N HIS A 13 12.80 -14.43 -29.27
CA HIS A 13 13.16 -15.39 -28.24
C HIS A 13 12.37 -15.24 -26.93
N ILE A 14 11.58 -14.17 -26.76
CA ILE A 14 10.70 -14.00 -25.62
C ILE A 14 9.46 -14.89 -25.83
N ARG A 15 9.22 -15.81 -24.92
CA ARG A 15 8.10 -16.74 -24.95
C ARG A 15 7.01 -16.31 -23.97
N SER A 16 5.80 -16.86 -24.15
CA SER A 16 4.70 -16.64 -23.20
C SER A 16 5.06 -17.04 -21.76
N ALA A 17 5.86 -18.12 -21.62
CA ALA A 17 6.37 -18.54 -20.32
C ALA A 17 7.30 -17.50 -19.67
N ASP A 18 8.15 -16.84 -20.44
CA ASP A 18 9.07 -15.80 -19.93
C ASP A 18 8.27 -14.58 -19.45
N GLN A 19 7.29 -14.14 -20.25
CA GLN A 19 6.38 -13.06 -19.85
C GLN A 19 5.51 -13.46 -18.64
N GLY A 20 5.01 -14.69 -18.62
CA GLY A 20 4.23 -15.21 -17.51
C GLY A 20 5.03 -15.25 -16.21
N SER A 21 6.29 -15.70 -16.26
CA SER A 21 7.19 -15.70 -15.10
C SER A 21 7.48 -14.28 -14.61
N PHE A 22 7.65 -13.32 -15.53
CA PHE A 22 7.84 -11.92 -15.18
C PHE A 22 6.59 -11.34 -14.49
N ASN A 23 5.39 -11.61 -15.04
CA ASN A 23 4.13 -11.17 -14.42
C ASN A 23 3.96 -11.78 -13.01
N ALA A 24 4.23 -13.07 -12.86
CA ALA A 24 4.15 -13.76 -11.57
C ALA A 24 5.12 -13.18 -10.53
N ALA A 25 6.31 -12.75 -10.95
CA ALA A 25 7.26 -12.09 -10.06
C ALA A 25 6.79 -10.73 -9.54
N PHE A 26 5.94 -10.01 -10.31
CA PHE A 26 5.40 -8.71 -9.90
C PHE A 26 4.09 -8.82 -9.12
N PHE A 27 3.20 -9.69 -9.55
CA PHE A 27 1.83 -9.76 -9.05
C PHE A 27 1.57 -10.99 -8.18
N GLY A 28 2.53 -11.91 -8.12
CA GLY A 28 2.35 -13.21 -7.49
C GLY A 28 1.93 -14.29 -8.50
N ASP A 29 2.11 -15.54 -8.11
CA ASP A 29 1.82 -16.75 -8.88
C ASP A 29 0.35 -17.19 -8.80
N GLY A 30 -0.50 -16.40 -8.16
CA GLY A 30 -1.92 -16.66 -7.98
C GLY A 30 -2.77 -16.36 -9.22
N GLU A 31 -4.08 -16.40 -8.97
CA GLU A 31 -5.12 -16.17 -9.96
C GLU A 31 -6.02 -15.05 -9.49
N PHE A 32 -6.14 -13.99 -10.28
CA PHE A 32 -6.93 -12.83 -9.90
C PHE A 32 -7.32 -11.97 -11.10
N VAL A 33 -8.45 -11.31 -10.99
CA VAL A 33 -8.91 -10.29 -11.93
C VAL A 33 -8.17 -8.99 -11.65
N MET A 34 -7.74 -8.29 -12.68
CA MET A 34 -7.08 -6.99 -12.57
C MET A 34 -8.08 -5.85 -12.44
N SER A 35 -7.64 -4.74 -11.88
CA SER A 35 -8.48 -3.54 -11.69
C SER A 35 -8.57 -2.71 -12.98
N SER A 36 -8.96 -3.35 -14.09
CA SER A 36 -9.11 -2.75 -15.42
C SER A 36 -10.43 -3.14 -16.07
N GLY A 37 -10.93 -2.31 -16.98
CA GLY A 37 -12.21 -2.51 -17.66
C GLY A 37 -13.38 -2.65 -16.69
N ALA A 38 -14.36 -3.44 -17.07
CA ALA A 38 -15.49 -3.80 -16.20
C ALA A 38 -15.14 -4.94 -15.20
N ARG A 39 -13.87 -5.39 -15.13
CA ARG A 39 -13.39 -6.42 -14.19
C ARG A 39 -14.16 -7.73 -14.28
N PHE A 40 -14.45 -8.18 -15.49
CA PHE A 40 -15.29 -9.35 -15.75
C PHE A 40 -16.64 -9.32 -15.05
N ALA A 41 -17.27 -8.14 -14.94
CA ALA A 41 -18.57 -8.01 -14.29
C ALA A 41 -19.58 -8.95 -14.91
N GLY A 42 -20.23 -9.79 -14.09
CA GLY A 42 -21.23 -10.77 -14.50
C GLY A 42 -22.63 -10.24 -14.31
N ALA A 43 -23.52 -10.53 -15.25
CA ALA A 43 -24.95 -10.19 -15.17
C ALA A 43 -25.82 -11.32 -15.74
N ILE A 44 -26.92 -11.61 -15.07
CA ILE A 44 -27.97 -12.49 -15.62
C ILE A 44 -28.76 -11.68 -16.65
N ILE A 45 -28.73 -12.07 -17.90
CA ILE A 45 -29.44 -11.40 -19.00
C ILE A 45 -30.85 -11.97 -19.16
N ASN A 46 -30.98 -13.28 -19.01
CA ASN A 46 -32.26 -13.99 -19.03
C ASN A 46 -32.14 -15.34 -18.28
N ASN A 47 -33.17 -16.18 -18.33
CA ASN A 47 -33.22 -17.43 -17.57
C ASN A 47 -32.17 -18.49 -17.94
N ASN A 48 -31.39 -18.27 -18.99
CA ASN A 48 -30.37 -19.22 -19.42
C ASN A 48 -29.12 -18.54 -19.98
N THR A 49 -28.94 -17.25 -19.76
CA THR A 49 -27.78 -16.51 -20.27
C THR A 49 -27.19 -15.65 -19.19
N VAL A 50 -25.88 -15.81 -18.97
CA VAL A 50 -25.05 -14.93 -18.14
C VAL A 50 -24.06 -14.23 -19.06
N ARG A 51 -23.98 -12.92 -18.95
CA ARG A 51 -23.00 -12.08 -19.63
C ARG A 51 -21.82 -11.81 -18.74
N ILE A 52 -20.62 -11.93 -19.29
CA ILE A 52 -19.37 -11.50 -18.67
C ILE A 52 -18.81 -10.34 -19.49
N SER A 53 -18.66 -9.19 -18.85
CA SER A 53 -18.13 -7.98 -19.46
C SER A 53 -16.60 -8.03 -19.61
N ASP A 54 -16.05 -7.03 -20.27
CA ASP A 54 -14.62 -6.87 -20.49
C ASP A 54 -13.79 -6.79 -19.18
N GLY A 55 -12.52 -7.06 -19.34
CA GLY A 55 -11.56 -7.00 -18.24
C GLY A 55 -10.26 -7.73 -18.55
N ASP A 56 -9.35 -7.65 -17.63
CA ASP A 56 -8.07 -8.33 -17.63
C ASP A 56 -7.94 -9.22 -16.41
N MET A 57 -7.24 -10.35 -16.54
CA MET A 57 -6.88 -11.19 -15.41
C MET A 57 -5.48 -11.78 -15.58
N LEU A 58 -4.89 -12.18 -14.49
CA LEU A 58 -3.72 -13.03 -14.47
C LEU A 58 -4.08 -14.39 -13.90
N MET A 59 -3.66 -15.42 -14.60
CA MET A 59 -3.76 -16.81 -14.19
C MET A 59 -2.34 -17.36 -14.14
N GLN A 60 -1.76 -17.44 -12.96
CA GLN A 60 -0.37 -17.85 -12.74
C GLN A 60 0.60 -17.16 -13.72
N GLY A 61 0.47 -15.82 -13.79
CA GLY A 61 1.24 -14.96 -14.68
C GLY A 61 0.78 -14.89 -16.14
N ARG A 62 -0.09 -15.77 -16.62
CA ARG A 62 -0.68 -15.67 -17.96
C ARG A 62 -1.73 -14.59 -17.99
N HIS A 63 -1.54 -13.59 -18.86
CA HIS A 63 -2.49 -12.50 -19.04
C HIS A 63 -3.60 -12.91 -19.99
N ILE A 64 -4.84 -12.82 -19.55
CA ILE A 64 -6.05 -13.14 -20.28
C ILE A 64 -6.95 -11.92 -20.28
N ARG A 65 -7.59 -11.65 -21.43
CA ARG A 65 -8.41 -10.44 -21.62
C ARG A 65 -9.70 -10.78 -22.37
N ILE A 66 -10.78 -10.11 -21.96
CA ILE A 66 -11.91 -9.80 -22.83
C ILE A 66 -11.72 -8.35 -23.28
N GLU A 67 -11.75 -8.11 -24.59
CA GLU A 67 -11.42 -6.81 -25.18
C GLU A 67 -12.31 -5.68 -24.64
N PRO A 68 -11.75 -4.48 -24.45
CA PRO A 68 -12.47 -3.35 -23.89
C PRO A 68 -13.78 -3.02 -24.63
N ASN A 69 -14.83 -2.75 -23.88
CA ASN A 69 -16.18 -2.48 -24.36
C ASN A 69 -16.84 -3.66 -25.13
N THR A 70 -16.33 -4.87 -24.92
CA THR A 70 -16.98 -6.09 -25.41
C THR A 70 -17.46 -6.96 -24.24
N TYR A 71 -18.10 -8.06 -24.56
CA TYR A 71 -18.58 -9.04 -23.57
C TYR A 71 -18.70 -10.41 -24.20
N GLU A 72 -18.83 -11.43 -23.36
CA GLU A 72 -19.16 -12.78 -23.76
C GLU A 72 -20.45 -13.23 -23.07
N ASP A 73 -21.37 -13.79 -23.85
CA ASP A 73 -22.63 -14.38 -23.36
C ASP A 73 -22.49 -15.91 -23.27
N LEU A 74 -22.72 -16.43 -22.07
CA LEU A 74 -22.61 -17.83 -21.76
C LEU A 74 -23.98 -18.43 -21.55
N THR A 75 -24.25 -19.54 -22.26
CA THR A 75 -25.49 -20.26 -22.11
C THR A 75 -25.43 -21.23 -20.94
N ILE A 76 -26.32 -21.05 -20.00
CA ILE A 76 -26.54 -21.97 -18.87
C ILE A 76 -27.67 -22.92 -19.22
N SER A 77 -27.43 -24.21 -19.11
CA SER A 77 -28.45 -25.24 -19.38
C SER A 77 -29.65 -25.06 -18.44
N THR A 78 -30.84 -25.11 -19.00
CA THR A 78 -32.10 -25.05 -18.25
C THR A 78 -32.11 -26.13 -17.15
N GLY A 79 -32.53 -25.75 -15.94
CA GLY A 79 -32.69 -26.71 -14.87
C GLY A 79 -33.97 -27.52 -14.94
N THR A 80 -34.18 -28.41 -14.01
CA THR A 80 -35.36 -29.27 -13.88
C THR A 80 -36.24 -28.83 -12.73
N ALA A 81 -37.53 -28.75 -12.94
CA ALA A 81 -38.48 -28.40 -11.88
C ALA A 81 -38.29 -29.28 -10.64
N GLY A 82 -38.30 -28.64 -9.47
CA GLY A 82 -38.11 -29.32 -8.16
C GLY A 82 -36.66 -29.68 -7.83
N THR A 83 -35.69 -29.24 -8.65
CA THR A 83 -34.28 -29.44 -8.32
C THR A 83 -33.51 -28.11 -8.29
N ASN A 84 -32.38 -28.13 -7.61
CA ASN A 84 -31.43 -27.02 -7.54
C ASN A 84 -30.04 -27.51 -7.98
N ARG A 85 -29.25 -26.65 -8.60
CA ARG A 85 -27.84 -26.91 -8.88
C ARG A 85 -27.03 -25.64 -8.85
N ILE A 86 -25.71 -25.77 -8.74
CA ILE A 86 -24.75 -24.68 -8.88
C ILE A 86 -23.86 -25.02 -10.05
N ASP A 87 -23.86 -24.17 -11.08
CA ASP A 87 -22.93 -24.24 -12.20
C ASP A 87 -21.80 -23.27 -11.93
N LEU A 88 -20.60 -23.52 -12.45
CA LEU A 88 -19.48 -22.58 -12.39
C LEU A 88 -19.20 -22.01 -13.78
N ILE A 89 -19.09 -20.69 -13.86
CA ILE A 89 -18.45 -20.03 -15.01
C ILE A 89 -16.97 -19.93 -14.65
N VAL A 90 -16.14 -20.52 -15.49
CA VAL A 90 -14.69 -20.58 -15.31
C VAL A 90 -13.96 -19.98 -16.49
N MET A 91 -12.81 -19.35 -16.22
CA MET A 91 -11.82 -19.09 -17.25
C MET A 91 -10.93 -20.33 -17.34
N THR A 92 -10.88 -20.96 -18.48
CA THR A 92 -10.06 -22.14 -18.74
C THR A 92 -8.83 -21.76 -19.55
N TYR A 93 -7.65 -22.03 -19.03
CA TYR A 93 -6.40 -22.07 -19.78
C TYR A 93 -6.15 -23.49 -20.27
N GLU A 94 -5.76 -23.61 -21.53
CA GLU A 94 -5.36 -24.89 -22.14
C GLU A 94 -4.11 -24.70 -22.99
N LYS A 95 -3.20 -25.65 -22.90
CA LYS A 95 -2.02 -25.76 -23.78
C LYS A 95 -2.06 -27.09 -24.51
N ASN A 96 -2.03 -27.04 -25.84
CA ASN A 96 -1.96 -28.24 -26.63
C ASN A 96 -0.57 -28.88 -26.52
N ALA A 97 -0.50 -30.11 -26.05
CA ALA A 97 0.76 -30.82 -25.80
C ALA A 97 1.60 -31.03 -27.08
N ALA A 98 0.96 -31.20 -28.24
CA ALA A 98 1.66 -31.47 -29.47
C ALA A 98 2.15 -30.22 -30.19
N SER A 99 1.34 -29.16 -30.22
CA SER A 99 1.68 -27.89 -30.90
C SER A 99 2.30 -26.85 -29.99
N GLY A 100 2.15 -26.98 -28.66
CA GLY A 100 2.54 -25.98 -27.70
C GLY A 100 1.67 -24.72 -27.70
N ILE A 101 0.61 -24.67 -28.49
CA ILE A 101 -0.30 -23.51 -28.60
C ILE A 101 -1.09 -23.40 -27.31
N GLU A 102 -1.05 -22.21 -26.72
CA GLU A 102 -1.79 -21.83 -25.52
C GLU A 102 -3.08 -21.08 -25.92
N SER A 103 -4.16 -21.32 -25.19
CA SER A 103 -5.46 -20.67 -25.40
C SER A 103 -6.17 -20.45 -24.07
N ALA A 104 -7.07 -19.47 -24.05
CA ALA A 104 -7.97 -19.25 -22.93
C ALA A 104 -9.40 -19.05 -23.44
N LYS A 105 -10.38 -19.52 -22.67
CA LYS A 105 -11.81 -19.39 -23.00
C LYS A 105 -12.66 -19.40 -21.74
N LEU A 106 -13.81 -18.74 -21.81
CA LEU A 106 -14.86 -18.90 -20.82
C LEU A 106 -15.62 -20.20 -21.05
N GLU A 107 -15.85 -20.95 -20.00
CA GLU A 107 -16.63 -22.20 -20.04
C GLU A 107 -17.61 -22.26 -18.86
N VAL A 108 -18.67 -23.01 -19.06
CA VAL A 108 -19.64 -23.37 -18.01
C VAL A 108 -19.37 -24.80 -17.57
N VAL A 109 -18.98 -24.99 -16.35
CA VAL A 109 -18.91 -26.32 -15.71
C VAL A 109 -20.22 -26.56 -14.99
N GLN A 110 -21.03 -27.46 -15.55
CA GLN A 110 -22.37 -27.76 -15.05
C GLN A 110 -22.30 -28.62 -13.78
N GLY A 111 -22.98 -28.19 -12.73
CA GLY A 111 -23.11 -28.96 -11.52
C GLY A 111 -24.15 -30.06 -11.58
N THR A 112 -24.27 -30.82 -10.51
CA THR A 112 -25.27 -31.91 -10.38
C THR A 112 -26.55 -31.35 -9.80
N ALA A 113 -27.66 -31.61 -10.48
CA ALA A 113 -28.99 -31.25 -10.01
C ALA A 113 -29.41 -32.15 -8.83
N THR A 114 -29.95 -31.55 -7.78
CA THR A 114 -30.41 -32.25 -6.57
C THR A 114 -31.68 -31.61 -6.01
N SER A 115 -32.51 -32.38 -5.35
CA SER A 115 -33.63 -31.86 -4.56
C SER A 115 -33.21 -31.36 -3.19
N GLY A 116 -31.97 -31.65 -2.79
CA GLY A 116 -31.34 -31.14 -1.53
C GLY A 116 -30.54 -29.89 -1.73
N THR A 117 -29.52 -29.71 -0.91
CA THR A 117 -28.55 -28.59 -1.03
C THR A 117 -27.56 -28.87 -2.15
N PRO A 118 -27.49 -28.05 -3.20
CA PRO A 118 -26.55 -28.26 -4.30
C PRO A 118 -25.12 -27.86 -3.87
N SER A 119 -24.15 -28.56 -4.44
CA SER A 119 -22.74 -28.22 -4.35
C SER A 119 -22.21 -27.74 -5.71
N ALA A 120 -21.19 -26.89 -5.68
CA ALA A 120 -20.47 -26.51 -6.90
C ALA A 120 -19.73 -27.74 -7.47
N PRO A 121 -19.61 -27.83 -8.81
CA PRO A 121 -18.81 -28.88 -9.45
C PRO A 121 -17.33 -28.69 -9.17
N GLU A 122 -16.58 -29.79 -9.28
CA GLU A 122 -15.12 -29.72 -9.25
C GLU A 122 -14.58 -29.14 -10.56
N ILE A 123 -13.47 -28.42 -10.47
CA ILE A 123 -12.75 -27.82 -11.58
C ILE A 123 -11.31 -28.29 -11.61
N VAL A 124 -10.63 -28.13 -12.73
CA VAL A 124 -9.22 -28.50 -12.87
C VAL A 124 -8.34 -27.42 -12.22
N SER A 125 -7.58 -27.81 -11.21
CA SER A 125 -6.55 -26.98 -10.59
C SER A 125 -5.18 -27.47 -11.06
N GLY A 126 -4.58 -26.76 -12.00
CA GLY A 126 -3.27 -27.10 -12.56
C GLY A 126 -2.22 -26.05 -12.23
N ASP A 127 -0.96 -26.43 -12.29
CA ASP A 127 0.20 -25.54 -12.11
C ASP A 127 0.82 -25.23 -13.47
N ILE A 128 0.38 -24.13 -14.08
CA ILE A 128 0.85 -23.69 -15.41
C ILE A 128 2.35 -23.33 -15.36
N LEU A 129 2.84 -22.80 -14.25
CA LEU A 129 4.24 -22.41 -14.11
C LEU A 129 5.15 -23.62 -14.09
N ASN A 130 4.69 -24.75 -13.56
CA ASN A 130 5.40 -26.03 -13.58
C ASN A 130 5.07 -26.92 -14.79
N GLY A 131 4.22 -26.42 -15.70
CA GLY A 131 4.04 -27.05 -16.99
C GLY A 131 2.74 -27.83 -17.19
N ASP A 132 1.77 -27.71 -16.26
CA ASP A 132 0.45 -28.29 -16.46
C ASP A 132 -0.22 -27.70 -17.69
N LEU A 133 -0.95 -28.55 -18.40
CA LEU A 133 -1.52 -28.22 -19.69
C LEU A 133 -2.90 -27.56 -19.58
N LYS A 134 -3.53 -27.65 -18.42
CA LYS A 134 -4.87 -27.10 -18.18
C LYS A 134 -5.00 -26.58 -16.77
N ASN A 135 -5.66 -25.42 -16.66
CA ASN A 135 -6.08 -24.86 -15.38
C ASN A 135 -7.40 -24.12 -15.53
N GLN A 136 -8.22 -24.09 -14.48
CA GLN A 136 -9.52 -23.42 -14.48
C GLN A 136 -9.66 -22.54 -13.26
N MET A 137 -9.89 -21.25 -13.47
CA MET A 137 -10.20 -20.29 -12.42
C MET A 137 -11.70 -20.00 -12.39
N PRO A 138 -12.39 -20.19 -11.26
CA PRO A 138 -13.79 -19.89 -11.16
C PRO A 138 -14.02 -18.37 -11.12
N LEU A 139 -14.89 -17.87 -12.01
CA LEU A 139 -15.32 -16.48 -12.01
C LEU A 139 -16.65 -16.29 -11.29
N TYR A 140 -17.63 -17.14 -11.58
CA TYR A 140 -18.96 -17.05 -10.97
C TYR A 140 -19.53 -18.42 -10.64
N ALA A 141 -20.16 -18.49 -9.46
CA ALA A 141 -21.12 -19.55 -9.16
C ALA A 141 -22.51 -19.09 -9.60
N VAL A 142 -23.17 -19.90 -10.42
CA VAL A 142 -24.50 -19.65 -10.99
C VAL A 142 -25.50 -20.57 -10.34
N TYR A 143 -26.46 -19.99 -9.67
CA TYR A 143 -27.49 -20.74 -8.92
C TYR A 143 -28.72 -20.93 -9.79
N VAL A 144 -29.03 -22.19 -10.08
CA VAL A 144 -30.20 -22.61 -10.85
C VAL A 144 -31.21 -23.24 -9.90
N SER A 145 -32.41 -22.71 -9.87
CA SER A 145 -33.51 -23.27 -9.10
C SER A 145 -34.72 -23.57 -10.01
N GLY A 146 -35.11 -24.78 -10.04
CA GLY A 146 -36.11 -25.21 -11.05
C GLY A 146 -35.59 -24.92 -12.45
N VAL A 147 -36.32 -24.12 -13.21
CA VAL A 147 -35.99 -23.76 -14.60
C VAL A 147 -35.34 -22.38 -14.73
N ALA A 148 -35.09 -21.69 -13.63
CA ALA A 148 -34.64 -20.30 -13.63
C ALA A 148 -33.24 -20.12 -13.03
N LEU A 149 -32.49 -19.16 -13.57
CA LEU A 149 -31.31 -18.60 -12.93
C LEU A 149 -31.76 -17.62 -11.83
N THR A 150 -31.34 -17.86 -10.61
CA THR A 150 -31.78 -17.07 -9.46
C THR A 150 -30.73 -16.09 -8.95
N LYS A 151 -29.45 -16.45 -9.07
CA LYS A 151 -28.34 -15.65 -8.54
C LYS A 151 -27.04 -16.03 -9.24
N ILE A 152 -26.12 -15.07 -9.33
CA ILE A 152 -24.69 -15.33 -9.54
C ILE A 152 -23.90 -14.81 -8.35
N SER A 153 -22.79 -15.43 -8.05
CA SER A 153 -21.89 -15.05 -6.96
C SER A 153 -20.44 -15.06 -7.44
N THR A 154 -19.75 -13.95 -7.28
CA THR A 154 -18.32 -13.80 -7.62
C THR A 154 -17.47 -14.78 -6.84
N GLN A 155 -16.52 -15.43 -7.53
CA GLN A 155 -15.61 -16.43 -6.98
C GLN A 155 -14.14 -16.00 -7.08
N PHE A 156 -13.86 -14.80 -7.53
CA PHE A 156 -12.50 -14.28 -7.73
C PHE A 156 -12.20 -13.09 -6.84
N MET A 157 -10.92 -12.82 -6.65
CA MET A 157 -10.43 -11.57 -6.08
C MET A 157 -10.00 -10.60 -7.17
N VAL A 158 -10.19 -9.31 -6.91
CA VAL A 158 -9.64 -8.25 -7.76
C VAL A 158 -8.30 -7.82 -7.18
N CYS A 159 -7.25 -7.91 -7.99
CA CYS A 159 -5.93 -7.41 -7.61
C CYS A 159 -5.98 -5.88 -7.50
N PRO A 160 -5.67 -5.29 -6.35
CA PRO A 160 -5.64 -3.86 -6.20
C PRO A 160 -4.50 -3.26 -7.04
N THR A 161 -4.69 -2.04 -7.51
CA THR A 161 -3.60 -1.30 -8.15
C THR A 161 -2.54 -0.88 -7.12
N TYR A 162 -1.32 -0.57 -7.57
CA TYR A 162 -0.31 0.03 -6.68
C TYR A 162 -0.80 1.30 -6.01
N LYS A 163 -1.64 2.08 -6.68
CA LYS A 163 -2.27 3.27 -6.11
C LYS A 163 -3.19 2.90 -4.95
N ASP A 164 -4.04 1.89 -5.13
CA ASP A 164 -4.97 1.44 -4.09
C ASP A 164 -4.21 0.89 -2.88
N LEU A 165 -3.15 0.11 -3.12
CA LEU A 165 -2.27 -0.38 -2.06
C LEU A 165 -1.57 0.76 -1.31
N ALA A 166 -1.07 1.77 -2.03
CA ALA A 166 -0.44 2.93 -1.41
C ALA A 166 -1.42 3.72 -0.53
N ILE A 167 -2.66 3.93 -1.01
CA ILE A 167 -3.73 4.57 -0.24
C ILE A 167 -4.09 3.73 0.99
N TYR A 168 -4.26 2.42 0.81
CA TYR A 168 -4.58 1.51 1.91
C TYR A 168 -3.52 1.54 3.00
N TYR A 169 -2.24 1.39 2.64
CA TYR A 169 -1.16 1.40 3.63
C TYR A 169 -0.95 2.78 4.27
N ALA A 170 -1.15 3.87 3.52
CA ALA A 170 -1.12 5.22 4.09
C ALA A 170 -2.22 5.39 5.15
N GLN A 171 -3.44 4.91 4.87
CA GLN A 171 -4.55 4.94 5.83
C GLN A 171 -4.29 4.05 7.05
N GLN A 172 -3.74 2.85 6.86
CA GLN A 172 -3.37 1.97 7.97
C GLN A 172 -2.31 2.61 8.87
N PHE A 173 -1.31 3.25 8.27
CA PHE A 173 -0.29 3.98 9.00
C PHE A 173 -0.89 5.15 9.79
N GLN A 174 -1.75 5.95 9.16
CA GLN A 174 -2.45 7.05 9.83
C GLN A 174 -3.27 6.54 11.02
N ASN A 175 -4.08 5.51 10.82
CA ASN A 175 -4.91 4.92 11.88
C ASN A 175 -4.04 4.39 13.04
N ALA A 176 -2.90 3.76 12.72
CA ALA A 176 -1.96 3.29 13.74
C ALA A 176 -1.35 4.45 14.53
N CYS A 177 -0.96 5.53 13.86
CA CYS A 177 -0.48 6.74 14.50
C CYS A 177 -1.53 7.37 15.40
N GLU A 178 -2.77 7.53 14.91
CA GLU A 178 -3.89 8.07 15.67
C GLU A 178 -4.20 7.20 16.90
N THR A 179 -4.23 5.88 16.73
CA THR A 179 -4.43 4.94 17.82
C THR A 179 -3.33 5.07 18.86
N HIS A 180 -2.08 5.17 18.42
CA HIS A 180 -0.95 5.36 19.33
C HIS A 180 -1.06 6.70 20.06
N LEU A 181 -1.32 7.80 19.35
CA LEU A 181 -1.49 9.12 19.94
C LEU A 181 -2.63 9.14 20.97
N ASN A 182 -3.76 8.51 20.66
CA ASN A 182 -4.90 8.41 21.56
C ASN A 182 -4.63 7.49 22.77
N SER A 183 -3.67 6.56 22.64
CA SER A 183 -3.22 5.72 23.76
C SER A 183 -2.28 6.45 24.73
N LEU A 184 -1.70 7.57 24.30
CA LEU A 184 -0.86 8.40 25.16
C LEU A 184 -1.78 9.16 26.12
N ASN A 185 -1.67 8.86 27.40
CA ASN A 185 -2.40 9.60 28.43
C ASN A 185 -1.71 10.95 28.64
N ILE A 186 -2.19 11.99 27.95
CA ILE A 186 -1.67 13.36 28.09
C ILE A 186 -2.36 13.97 29.31
N ILE A 187 -1.59 14.18 30.36
CA ILE A 187 -2.01 14.91 31.56
C ILE A 187 -1.68 16.41 31.39
N ASP A 188 -2.68 17.25 31.55
CA ASP A 188 -2.55 18.70 31.28
C ASP A 188 -2.96 19.58 32.47
N SER A 189 -2.79 19.05 33.68
CA SER A 189 -2.92 19.82 34.93
C SER A 189 -1.76 19.53 35.86
N ALA A 190 -1.40 20.52 36.70
CA ALA A 190 -0.35 20.37 37.66
C ALA A 190 -0.64 19.29 38.69
N ASP A 191 -1.89 19.18 39.15
CA ASP A 191 -2.31 18.19 40.13
C ASP A 191 -2.15 16.77 39.60
N GLU A 192 -2.57 16.52 38.34
CA GLU A 192 -2.42 15.20 37.68
C GLU A 192 -0.94 14.86 37.46
N ILE A 193 -0.12 15.82 37.06
CA ILE A 193 1.35 15.62 36.91
C ILE A 193 1.97 15.23 38.23
N ASN A 194 1.61 15.93 39.32
CA ASN A 194 2.14 15.65 40.63
C ASN A 194 1.68 14.29 41.21
N ALA A 195 0.44 13.87 40.89
CA ALA A 195 -0.15 12.62 41.39
C ALA A 195 0.29 11.38 40.59
N ASN A 196 0.82 11.55 39.41
CA ASN A 196 1.00 10.47 38.47
C ASN A 196 2.47 10.21 38.15
N SER A 197 2.88 8.95 38.30
CA SER A 197 4.26 8.50 38.06
C SER A 197 4.33 7.40 36.96
N ALA A 198 3.27 7.19 36.17
CA ALA A 198 3.29 6.16 35.14
C ALA A 198 4.20 6.52 33.96
N ALA A 199 5.05 5.59 33.55
CA ALA A 199 6.08 5.80 32.54
C ALA A 199 5.54 6.05 31.12
N ASN A 200 4.24 5.83 30.87
CA ASN A 200 3.60 6.01 29.57
C ASN A 200 2.75 7.28 29.45
N GLN A 201 2.96 8.23 30.37
CA GLN A 201 2.20 9.48 30.37
C GLN A 201 3.06 10.64 29.88
N LEU A 202 2.44 11.55 29.15
CA LEU A 202 3.04 12.77 28.65
C LEU A 202 2.40 13.98 29.35
N ALA A 203 3.23 14.84 29.89
CA ALA A 203 2.77 16.13 30.44
C ALA A 203 2.45 17.09 29.28
N GLY A 204 1.24 17.60 29.22
CA GLY A 204 0.85 18.65 28.29
C GLY A 204 1.49 20.01 28.68
N ALA A 205 1.60 20.88 27.69
CA ALA A 205 2.27 22.18 27.86
C ALA A 205 1.60 23.06 28.94
N ARG A 206 0.27 22.94 29.09
CA ARG A 206 -0.47 23.70 30.12
C ARG A 206 -0.16 23.19 31.50
N GLY A 207 -0.21 21.88 31.74
CA GLY A 207 0.09 21.30 33.04
C GLY A 207 1.55 21.54 33.46
N VAL A 208 2.52 21.48 32.52
CA VAL A 208 3.92 21.87 32.82
C VAL A 208 4.03 23.31 33.17
N LYS A 209 3.28 24.22 32.51
CA LYS A 209 3.28 25.67 32.86
C LYS A 209 2.66 25.93 34.23
N GLU A 210 1.55 25.28 34.55
CA GLU A 210 0.90 25.36 35.86
C GLU A 210 1.83 24.85 36.96
N LEU A 211 2.43 23.67 36.78
CA LEU A 211 3.38 23.09 37.71
C LEU A 211 4.61 24.01 37.93
N ALA A 212 5.13 24.62 36.89
CA ALA A 212 6.22 25.59 36.99
C ALA A 212 5.82 26.83 37.79
N GLY A 213 4.55 27.28 37.63
CA GLY A 213 3.98 28.39 38.43
C GLY A 213 3.84 28.05 39.92
N GLU A 214 3.42 26.82 40.22
CA GLU A 214 3.30 26.32 41.61
C GLU A 214 4.67 26.13 42.29
N LYS A 215 5.67 25.63 41.55
CA LYS A 215 7.01 25.36 42.06
C LYS A 215 7.87 26.61 42.19
N ALA A 216 7.52 27.67 41.46
CA ALA A 216 8.17 28.95 41.51
C ALA A 216 7.13 30.08 41.72
N PRO A 217 6.60 30.30 42.93
CA PRO A 217 5.71 31.41 43.21
C PRO A 217 6.31 32.73 42.74
N ALA A 218 5.47 33.65 42.26
CA ALA A 218 5.91 34.94 41.76
C ALA A 218 6.75 35.76 42.78
N GLU A 219 6.60 35.42 44.05
CA GLU A 219 7.35 36.03 45.19
C GLU A 219 8.51 35.15 45.67
N HIS A 220 8.87 34.08 44.92
CA HIS A 220 10.01 33.26 45.28
C HIS A 220 11.31 34.02 45.02
N ILE A 221 11.79 34.68 46.07
CA ILE A 221 13.02 35.49 46.04
C ILE A 221 14.18 34.57 46.37
N HIS A 222 14.97 34.19 45.40
CA HIS A 222 16.25 33.49 45.58
C HIS A 222 17.35 34.40 46.14
N ASP A 223 17.05 35.70 46.33
CA ASP A 223 18.04 36.71 46.66
C ASP A 223 18.63 36.55 48.08
N ASP A 224 17.93 35.86 48.99
CA ASP A 224 18.40 35.67 50.36
C ASP A 224 19.16 34.37 50.62
N LEU A 225 18.99 33.35 49.73
CA LEU A 225 19.64 32.04 49.84
C LEU A 225 20.73 31.82 48.80
N TYR A 226 20.64 32.50 47.69
CA TYR A 226 21.63 32.47 46.61
C TYR A 226 22.07 33.90 46.32
N TYR A 227 23.26 34.09 45.79
CA TYR A 227 23.83 35.38 45.44
C TYR A 227 22.81 36.33 44.83
N ARG A 228 22.64 37.52 45.42
CA ARG A 228 21.76 38.56 44.86
C ARG A 228 22.02 38.72 43.37
N LYS A 229 20.98 38.84 42.59
CA LYS A 229 21.06 38.98 41.11
C LYS A 229 22.12 40.04 40.73
N ALA A 230 22.18 41.17 41.44
CA ALA A 230 23.17 42.20 41.20
C ALA A 230 24.60 41.71 41.39
N ALA A 231 24.87 40.88 42.43
CA ALA A 231 26.19 40.29 42.67
C ALA A 231 26.53 39.22 41.63
N LEU A 232 25.53 38.47 41.18
CA LEU A 232 25.70 37.50 40.11
C LEU A 232 25.93 38.19 38.76
N ASP A 233 25.16 39.24 38.44
CA ASP A 233 25.33 40.04 37.23
C ASP A 233 26.72 40.71 37.21
N GLN A 234 27.20 41.19 38.37
CA GLN A 234 28.53 41.76 38.51
C GLN A 234 29.64 40.70 38.36
N ALA A 235 29.44 39.52 38.94
CA ALA A 235 30.36 38.39 38.80
C ALA A 235 30.35 37.81 37.38
N LEU A 236 29.19 37.75 36.73
CA LEU A 236 29.04 37.36 35.33
C LEU A 236 29.65 38.40 34.38
N SER A 237 29.43 39.70 34.65
CA SER A 237 30.04 40.78 33.86
C SER A 237 31.56 40.78 33.96
N ALA A 238 32.09 40.43 35.13
CA ALA A 238 33.52 40.27 35.32
C ALA A 238 34.11 38.99 34.69
N LYS A 239 33.27 37.99 34.44
CA LYS A 239 33.64 36.72 33.80
C LYS A 239 33.17 36.58 32.34
N SER A 240 32.22 37.40 31.92
CA SER A 240 31.79 37.45 30.54
C SER A 240 32.86 38.12 29.70
N ASN A 241 33.67 37.29 29.08
CA ASN A 241 34.49 37.77 27.96
C ASN A 241 33.51 38.20 26.86
N THR A 242 33.48 39.49 26.55
CA THR A 242 32.59 40.06 25.51
C THR A 242 32.75 39.43 24.12
N ASN A 243 33.78 38.60 23.98
CA ASN A 243 34.02 37.80 22.76
C ASN A 243 33.71 36.30 22.92
N HIS A 244 33.00 35.91 23.99
CA HIS A 244 32.60 34.53 24.14
C HIS A 244 31.41 34.24 23.21
N ASN A 245 31.72 33.70 22.06
CA ASN A 245 30.73 33.32 21.05
C ASN A 245 30.42 31.83 21.19
N HIS A 246 29.21 31.50 21.62
CA HIS A 246 28.72 30.14 21.67
C HIS A 246 28.26 29.61 20.30
N ASP A 247 28.26 30.49 19.28
CA ASP A 247 27.80 30.16 17.94
C ASP A 247 28.65 29.08 17.26
N ASP A 248 29.91 28.93 17.67
CA ASP A 248 30.83 27.94 17.11
C ASP A 248 30.80 26.59 17.86
N SER A 249 30.19 26.54 19.04
CA SER A 249 30.11 25.32 19.87
C SER A 249 28.71 24.74 20.00
N TYR A 250 27.68 25.48 19.64
CA TYR A 250 26.30 25.03 19.69
C TYR A 250 25.62 25.31 18.33
N HIS A 251 24.93 24.31 17.81
CA HIS A 251 24.12 24.47 16.60
C HIS A 251 23.03 25.52 16.84
N LYS A 252 22.91 26.49 15.94
CA LYS A 252 21.83 27.49 15.99
C LYS A 252 20.49 26.79 15.82
N LYS A 253 19.44 27.24 16.49
CA LYS A 253 18.08 26.72 16.37
C LYS A 253 17.60 26.68 14.91
N SER A 254 18.13 27.55 14.04
CA SER A 254 17.91 27.55 12.60
C SER A 254 18.54 26.37 11.87
N GLU A 255 19.49 25.65 12.48
CA GLU A 255 20.16 24.48 11.91
C GLU A 255 19.45 23.17 12.27
N PHE A 256 18.52 23.19 13.25
CA PHE A 256 17.65 22.05 13.62
C PHE A 256 16.42 21.95 12.72
N THR A 257 16.60 22.00 11.41
CA THR A 257 15.54 21.69 10.44
C THR A 257 15.59 20.25 9.96
N SER A 258 16.49 19.43 10.52
CA SER A 258 16.56 18.02 10.15
C SER A 258 16.24 17.15 11.36
N PHE A 259 15.21 16.33 11.21
CA PHE A 259 14.97 15.16 12.04
C PHE A 259 16.26 14.34 12.15
N THR A 260 16.62 13.90 13.35
CA THR A 260 17.64 12.85 13.51
C THR A 260 17.07 11.56 12.95
N VAL A 261 17.21 11.38 11.65
CA VAL A 261 16.81 10.12 11.01
C VAL A 261 17.80 9.05 11.50
N PRO A 262 17.31 7.88 11.93
CA PRO A 262 18.17 6.76 12.27
C PRO A 262 19.10 6.44 11.10
N ILE A 263 20.31 5.94 11.40
CA ILE A 263 21.30 5.61 10.37
C ILE A 263 20.65 4.74 9.29
N LEU A 264 20.49 5.31 8.10
CA LEU A 264 19.89 4.61 6.98
C LEU A 264 20.82 3.50 6.48
N PRO A 265 20.30 2.33 6.10
CA PRO A 265 21.12 1.24 5.60
C PRO A 265 21.83 1.63 4.28
N VAL A 266 22.90 0.92 3.94
CA VAL A 266 23.53 1.03 2.62
C VAL A 266 22.48 0.70 1.56
N ASN A 267 22.45 1.44 0.46
CA ASN A 267 21.45 1.46 -0.60
C ASN A 267 20.10 2.14 -0.26
N ALA A 268 19.90 2.67 0.94
CA ALA A 268 18.75 3.51 1.19
C ALA A 268 18.73 4.72 0.25
N CYS A 269 17.54 5.10 -0.21
CA CYS A 269 17.32 6.27 -1.05
C CYS A 269 16.64 7.38 -0.25
N VAL A 270 17.04 8.61 -0.49
CA VAL A 270 16.49 9.82 0.14
C VAL A 270 16.11 10.81 -0.94
N LEU A 271 15.00 11.49 -0.75
CA LEU A 271 14.56 12.59 -1.61
C LEU A 271 14.93 13.91 -0.96
N THR A 272 15.50 14.84 -1.75
CA THR A 272 15.77 16.21 -1.31
C THR A 272 15.15 17.21 -2.27
N TYR A 273 14.70 18.35 -1.77
CA TYR A 273 14.10 19.40 -2.61
C TYR A 273 15.10 20.17 -3.46
N GLN A 274 16.36 20.13 -3.09
CA GLN A 274 17.44 20.80 -3.80
C GLN A 274 18.48 19.77 -4.20
N ASN A 275 19.23 20.03 -5.26
CA ASN A 275 20.34 19.18 -5.67
C ASN A 275 21.52 19.33 -4.69
N ALA A 276 21.26 19.04 -3.43
CA ALA A 276 22.22 19.08 -2.35
C ALA A 276 22.29 17.69 -1.70
N VAL A 277 23.48 17.29 -1.30
CA VAL A 277 23.68 16.04 -0.58
C VAL A 277 22.78 16.04 0.67
N PRO A 278 22.11 14.91 0.97
CA PRO A 278 21.31 14.78 2.17
C PRO A 278 22.08 15.22 3.42
N PRO A 279 21.44 15.90 4.38
CA PRO A 279 22.12 16.51 5.55
C PRO A 279 22.54 15.49 6.61
N PHE A 280 22.92 14.29 6.21
CA PHE A 280 23.35 13.23 7.11
C PHE A 280 24.87 13.18 7.18
N ASN A 281 25.42 13.23 8.39
CA ASN A 281 26.88 13.23 8.64
C ASN A 281 27.53 11.86 8.46
N TYR A 282 26.82 10.88 7.88
CA TYR A 282 27.31 9.53 7.74
C TYR A 282 27.06 8.99 6.33
N GLY A 283 28.00 8.24 5.85
CA GLY A 283 27.96 7.56 4.58
C GLY A 283 28.29 8.44 3.38
N THR A 284 28.48 7.79 2.26
CA THR A 284 28.71 8.41 0.96
C THR A 284 27.41 8.37 0.18
N TRP A 285 27.00 9.50 -0.40
CA TRP A 285 25.74 9.62 -1.13
C TRP A 285 26.01 9.86 -2.61
N LYS A 286 25.28 9.15 -3.47
CA LYS A 286 25.35 9.31 -4.92
C LYS A 286 23.99 9.81 -5.43
N ASN A 287 24.02 10.91 -6.18
CA ASN A 287 22.83 11.40 -6.87
C ASN A 287 22.43 10.41 -7.97
N GLN A 288 21.16 10.02 -7.99
CA GLN A 288 20.57 9.12 -8.98
C GLN A 288 19.69 9.88 -10.00
N GLY A 289 19.63 11.21 -9.90
CA GLY A 289 18.76 12.04 -10.72
C GLY A 289 17.63 12.69 -9.92
N SER A 290 16.62 13.12 -10.61
CA SER A 290 15.43 13.73 -10.03
C SER A 290 14.16 13.13 -10.64
N VAL A 291 13.05 13.25 -9.91
CA VAL A 291 11.71 12.89 -10.39
C VAL A 291 10.81 14.10 -10.25
N THR A 292 10.01 14.38 -11.28
CA THR A 292 9.02 15.45 -11.21
C THR A 292 7.68 14.86 -10.74
N LEU A 293 7.12 15.44 -9.71
CA LEU A 293 5.85 15.02 -9.12
C LEU A 293 4.86 16.18 -9.19
N ASP A 294 3.68 15.93 -9.72
CA ASP A 294 2.55 16.84 -9.62
C ASP A 294 1.76 16.50 -8.34
N VAL A 295 1.75 17.41 -7.39
CA VAL A 295 1.13 17.23 -6.08
C VAL A 295 -0.11 18.11 -6.00
N SER A 296 -1.25 17.51 -5.71
CA SER A 296 -2.48 18.23 -5.39
C SER A 296 -2.67 18.25 -3.87
N TYR A 297 -2.98 19.39 -3.31
CA TYR A 297 -3.24 19.55 -1.89
C TYR A 297 -4.41 20.50 -1.64
N VAL A 298 -5.02 20.37 -0.48
CA VAL A 298 -6.09 21.25 -0.03
C VAL A 298 -5.47 22.32 0.86
N ASN A 299 -5.74 23.57 0.56
CA ASN A 299 -5.29 24.70 1.37
C ASN A 299 -6.12 24.80 2.66
N ASN A 300 -5.62 25.58 3.62
CA ASN A 300 -6.31 25.81 4.90
C ASN A 300 -7.71 26.46 4.75
N ASP A 301 -7.98 27.06 3.62
CA ASP A 301 -9.29 27.65 3.24
C ASP A 301 -10.21 26.66 2.50
N GLY A 302 -9.79 25.41 2.33
CA GLY A 302 -10.52 24.37 1.62
C GLY A 302 -10.37 24.39 0.10
N GLY A 303 -9.61 25.33 -0.45
CA GLY A 303 -9.31 25.40 -1.89
C GLY A 303 -8.34 24.30 -2.32
N GLN A 304 -8.55 23.73 -3.51
CA GLN A 304 -7.60 22.81 -4.12
C GLN A 304 -6.48 23.58 -4.84
N SER A 305 -5.26 23.20 -4.55
CA SER A 305 -4.07 23.73 -5.24
C SER A 305 -3.22 22.58 -5.77
N GLN A 306 -2.49 22.88 -6.84
CA GLN A 306 -1.54 21.96 -7.45
C GLN A 306 -0.14 22.56 -7.41
N ALA A 307 0.83 21.75 -7.11
CA ALA A 307 2.24 22.13 -7.18
C ALA A 307 3.03 21.06 -7.92
N ARG A 308 3.95 21.51 -8.74
CA ARG A 308 4.95 20.64 -9.36
C ARG A 308 6.23 20.71 -8.55
N ILE A 309 6.66 19.59 -8.01
CA ILE A 309 7.90 19.47 -7.26
C ILE A 309 8.86 18.53 -7.99
N THR A 310 10.15 18.83 -7.92
CA THR A 310 11.19 18.00 -8.56
C THR A 310 12.25 17.66 -7.51
N PRO A 311 11.97 16.71 -6.61
CA PRO A 311 12.97 16.27 -5.65
C PRO A 311 14.09 15.47 -6.32
N TYR A 312 15.28 15.56 -5.75
CA TYR A 312 16.45 14.78 -6.16
C TYR A 312 16.55 13.50 -5.35
N ILE A 313 16.93 12.43 -6.03
CA ILE A 313 17.08 11.09 -5.44
C ILE A 313 18.55 10.88 -5.12
N TRP A 314 18.83 10.58 -3.85
CA TRP A 314 20.17 10.27 -3.36
C TRP A 314 20.20 8.86 -2.79
N GLN A 315 21.17 8.08 -3.20
CA GLN A 315 21.36 6.72 -2.71
C GLN A 315 22.63 6.63 -1.86
N ARG A 316 22.49 6.06 -0.66
CA ARG A 316 23.63 5.78 0.22
C ARG A 316 24.48 4.63 -0.34
N LYS A 317 25.78 4.83 -0.46
CA LYS A 317 26.74 3.85 -1.01
C LYS A 317 27.61 3.21 0.05
N LYS A 318 27.87 3.90 1.16
CA LYS A 318 28.65 3.39 2.30
C LYS A 318 28.10 3.97 3.60
#